data_c111febb37d19d042953888133c9a60b
#
_entry.id   c111febb37d19d042953888133c9a60b
#
_cell.length_a   1.000
_cell.length_b   1.000
_cell.length_c   1.000
_cell.angle_alpha   90.00
_cell.angle_beta   90.00
_cell.angle_gamma   90.00
#
_symmetry.space_group_name_H-M   'P 1'
#
loop_
_entity.id
_entity.type
_entity.pdbx_description
1 polymer ?
#
loop_
_entity_poly.entity_id
_entity_poly.type
_entity_poly.pdbx_seq_one_letter_code
_entity_poly.pdbx_strand_id
1 'polypeptide(L)'
;MIYPEFMSDLLERLRGRGWRLTSQRRVVAEVLDGEHVHLTADEVHARAVDRLPEISRATVYNTLGELVGLGEVLEVATDGRAKRYDPNAHHAHQHLICSGCGAIRDVHPQGDPLAALPEAERFGFAVSGAEITYRGLCPECVNRP
;
A
#
# COMPACT_ATOMS: atom_id res chain seq x y z
N MET A 1 12.37 18.14 22.23
CA MET A 1 12.02 18.42 20.85
C MET A 1 11.04 17.34 20.38
N ILE A 2 9.91 17.76 19.87
CA ILE A 2 8.92 16.81 19.36
C ILE A 2 9.35 16.37 17.99
N TYR A 3 9.43 15.07 17.81
CA TYR A 3 9.97 14.49 16.61
C TYR A 3 8.92 14.28 15.54
N PRO A 4 9.39 14.26 14.30
CA PRO A 4 8.53 14.01 13.16
C PRO A 4 7.79 12.66 13.19
N GLU A 5 8.03 11.85 14.17
CA GLU A 5 7.30 10.59 14.34
C GLU A 5 5.79 10.78 14.48
N PHE A 6 5.36 12.00 14.80
CA PHE A 6 3.94 12.36 14.80
C PHE A 6 3.50 12.96 13.47
N MET A 7 4.41 13.18 12.56
CA MET A 7 4.08 13.66 11.24
C MET A 7 4.09 12.49 10.28
N SER A 8 2.92 12.18 9.79
CA SER A 8 2.71 11.17 8.80
C SER A 8 3.56 11.46 7.55
N ASP A 9 4.40 10.52 7.16
CA ASP A 9 5.19 10.65 5.93
C ASP A 9 4.28 10.87 4.73
N LEU A 10 3.15 10.16 4.70
CA LEU A 10 2.18 10.30 3.63
C LEU A 10 1.58 11.71 3.61
N LEU A 11 1.16 12.23 4.76
CA LEU A 11 0.59 13.57 4.83
C LEU A 11 1.61 14.64 4.41
N GLU A 12 2.87 14.51 4.82
CA GLU A 12 3.92 15.42 4.41
C GLU A 12 4.12 15.43 2.90
N ARG A 13 4.18 14.24 2.32
CA ARG A 13 4.33 14.12 0.87
C ARG A 13 3.16 14.75 0.13
N LEU A 14 1.94 14.52 0.61
CA LEU A 14 0.73 15.08 0.00
C LEU A 14 0.71 16.60 0.11
N ARG A 15 1.08 17.16 1.26
CA ARG A 15 1.21 18.61 1.43
C ARG A 15 2.25 19.19 0.49
N GLY A 16 3.39 18.51 0.38
CA GLY A 16 4.47 18.93 -0.51
C GLY A 16 4.08 18.95 -1.97
N ARG A 17 3.13 18.10 -2.37
CA ARG A 17 2.58 18.06 -3.73
C ARG A 17 1.49 19.11 -3.96
N GLY A 18 1.06 19.83 -2.92
CA GLY A 18 -0.06 20.76 -3.02
C GLY A 18 -1.42 20.07 -3.18
N TRP A 19 -1.52 18.79 -2.83
CA TRP A 19 -2.79 18.08 -2.86
C TRP A 19 -3.70 18.62 -1.76
N ARG A 20 -4.91 19.02 -2.16
CA ARG A 20 -5.84 19.66 -1.21
C ARG A 20 -6.32 18.66 -0.16
N LEU A 21 -5.98 18.92 1.10
CA LEU A 21 -6.38 18.10 2.23
C LEU A 21 -7.73 18.55 2.79
N THR A 22 -8.80 18.03 2.23
CA THR A 22 -10.13 18.15 2.83
C THR A 22 -10.18 17.27 4.09
N SER A 23 -11.19 17.45 4.94
CA SER A 23 -11.36 16.62 6.13
C SER A 23 -11.41 15.13 5.78
N GLN A 24 -12.13 14.79 4.72
CA GLN A 24 -12.27 13.42 4.26
C GLN A 24 -10.94 12.83 3.76
N ARG A 25 -10.23 13.57 2.93
CA ARG A 25 -8.92 13.15 2.41
C ARG A 25 -7.89 13.00 3.52
N ARG A 26 -7.91 13.93 4.47
CA ARG A 26 -7.00 13.88 5.62
C ARG A 26 -7.21 12.61 6.44
N VAL A 27 -8.46 12.28 6.75
CA VAL A 27 -8.79 11.10 7.55
C VAL A 27 -8.34 9.81 6.85
N VAL A 28 -8.58 9.71 5.55
CA VAL A 28 -8.13 8.53 4.78
C VAL A 28 -6.60 8.40 4.82
N ALA A 29 -5.89 9.51 4.61
CA ALA A 29 -4.43 9.51 4.64
C ALA A 29 -3.90 9.16 6.03
N GLU A 30 -4.50 9.68 7.09
CA GLU A 30 -4.10 9.38 8.46
C GLU A 30 -4.34 7.90 8.83
N VAL A 31 -5.44 7.33 8.36
CA VAL A 31 -5.75 5.90 8.59
C VAL A 31 -4.72 5.01 7.91
N LEU A 32 -4.28 5.37 6.71
CA LEU A 32 -3.30 4.60 5.95
C LEU A 32 -1.89 4.74 6.50
N ASP A 33 -1.58 5.84 7.17
CA ASP A 33 -0.22 6.14 7.57
C ASP A 33 0.38 5.09 8.49
N GLY A 34 1.65 4.82 8.29
CA GLY A 34 2.42 3.90 9.12
C GLY A 34 3.30 2.96 8.30
N GLU A 35 4.22 2.30 8.99
CA GLU A 35 5.05 1.27 8.41
C GLU A 35 4.27 -0.05 8.37
N HIS A 36 4.51 -0.86 7.35
CA HIS A 36 3.91 -2.19 7.21
C HIS A 36 2.38 -2.21 7.25
N VAL A 37 1.75 -1.16 6.72
CA VAL A 37 0.29 -1.05 6.65
C VAL A 37 -0.20 -1.60 5.31
N HIS A 38 -1.15 -2.53 5.37
CA HIS A 38 -1.78 -3.13 4.20
C HIS A 38 -3.27 -3.28 4.47
N LEU A 39 -4.05 -2.25 4.18
CA LEU A 39 -5.47 -2.21 4.49
C LEU A 39 -6.33 -2.33 3.26
N THR A 40 -7.45 -3.06 3.37
CA THR A 40 -8.49 -3.04 2.35
C THR A 40 -9.25 -1.71 2.43
N ALA A 41 -9.96 -1.35 1.37
CA ALA A 41 -10.79 -0.15 1.38
C ALA A 41 -11.86 -0.20 2.47
N ASP A 42 -12.45 -1.38 2.71
CA ASP A 42 -13.44 -1.55 3.77
C ASP A 42 -12.83 -1.36 5.16
N GLU A 43 -11.61 -1.85 5.37
CA GLU A 43 -10.89 -1.63 6.62
C GLU A 43 -10.56 -0.14 6.82
N VAL A 44 -10.16 0.55 5.74
CA VAL A 44 -9.92 2.00 5.79
C VAL A 44 -11.21 2.72 6.16
N HIS A 45 -12.32 2.37 5.53
CA HIS A 45 -13.62 2.97 5.84
C HIS A 45 -14.02 2.74 7.30
N ALA A 46 -13.89 1.50 7.79
CA ALA A 46 -14.24 1.16 9.17
C ALA A 46 -13.48 2.00 10.18
N ARG A 47 -12.19 2.27 9.92
CA ARG A 47 -11.37 3.12 10.79
C ARG A 47 -11.67 4.60 10.61
N ALA A 48 -11.98 5.01 9.38
CA ALA A 48 -12.28 6.40 9.07
C ALA A 48 -13.57 6.88 9.74
N VAL A 49 -14.61 6.02 9.83
CA VAL A 49 -15.88 6.40 10.47
C VAL A 49 -15.72 6.68 11.95
N ASP A 50 -14.71 6.14 12.61
CA ASP A 50 -14.43 6.46 14.01
C ASP A 50 -14.01 7.92 14.20
N ARG A 51 -13.43 8.52 13.16
CA ARG A 51 -12.97 9.92 13.19
C ARG A 51 -13.93 10.87 12.48
N LEU A 52 -14.61 10.37 11.46
CA LEU A 52 -15.49 11.16 10.62
C LEU A 52 -16.72 10.31 10.28
N PRO A 53 -17.73 10.23 11.19
CA PRO A 53 -18.85 9.31 11.07
C PRO A 53 -19.62 9.39 9.75
N GLU A 54 -19.67 10.56 9.13
CA GLU A 54 -20.42 10.79 7.88
C GLU A 54 -19.66 10.39 6.61
N ILE A 55 -18.42 9.94 6.72
CA ILE A 55 -17.64 9.57 5.53
C ILE A 55 -18.25 8.34 4.85
N SER A 56 -18.49 8.43 3.53
CA SER A 56 -19.06 7.33 2.76
C SER A 56 -17.99 6.38 2.26
N ARG A 57 -18.41 5.15 1.96
CA ARG A 57 -17.54 4.17 1.30
C ARG A 57 -17.06 4.69 -0.06
N ALA A 58 -17.96 5.31 -0.83
CA ALA A 58 -17.62 5.88 -2.13
C ALA A 58 -16.48 6.90 -2.02
N THR A 59 -16.56 7.79 -1.01
CA THR A 59 -15.50 8.76 -0.77
C THR A 59 -14.17 8.10 -0.45
N VAL A 60 -14.17 7.05 0.37
CA VAL A 60 -12.95 6.29 0.71
C VAL A 60 -12.36 5.66 -0.56
N TYR A 61 -13.17 4.95 -1.34
CA TYR A 61 -12.71 4.33 -2.59
C TYR A 61 -12.15 5.36 -3.58
N ASN A 62 -12.85 6.47 -3.75
CA ASN A 62 -12.39 7.53 -4.65
C ASN A 62 -11.08 8.14 -4.19
N THR A 63 -10.94 8.38 -2.90
CA THR A 63 -9.71 8.95 -2.32
C THR A 63 -8.53 7.98 -2.47
N LEU A 64 -8.75 6.69 -2.20
CA LEU A 64 -7.72 5.67 -2.39
C LEU A 64 -7.28 5.60 -3.85
N GLY A 65 -8.23 5.65 -4.79
CA GLY A 65 -7.93 5.67 -6.21
C GLY A 65 -7.09 6.89 -6.62
N GLU A 66 -7.39 8.07 -6.07
CA GLU A 66 -6.61 9.28 -6.30
C GLU A 66 -5.16 9.10 -5.79
N LEU A 67 -5.01 8.56 -4.58
CA LEU A 67 -3.68 8.35 -3.97
C LEU A 67 -2.83 7.35 -4.78
N VAL A 68 -3.45 6.30 -5.28
CA VAL A 68 -2.78 5.34 -6.17
C VAL A 68 -2.36 6.04 -7.47
N GLY A 69 -3.27 6.82 -8.06
CA GLY A 69 -2.99 7.56 -9.28
C GLY A 69 -1.85 8.57 -9.13
N LEU A 70 -1.67 9.14 -7.96
CA LEU A 70 -0.58 10.04 -7.64
C LEU A 70 0.76 9.30 -7.39
N GLY A 71 0.74 7.98 -7.29
CA GLY A 71 1.93 7.19 -6.95
C GLY A 71 2.33 7.26 -5.49
N GLU A 72 1.43 7.73 -4.62
CA GLU A 72 1.70 7.86 -3.18
C GLU A 72 1.27 6.65 -2.37
N VAL A 73 0.45 5.80 -2.95
CA VAL A 73 -0.05 4.56 -2.33
C VAL A 73 0.03 3.45 -3.36
N LEU A 74 0.47 2.28 -2.93
CA LEU A 74 0.50 1.09 -3.77
C LEU A 74 -0.78 0.30 -3.61
N GLU A 75 -1.26 -0.25 -4.70
CA GLU A 75 -2.39 -1.16 -4.72
C GLU A 75 -1.85 -2.59 -4.83
N VAL A 76 -2.12 -3.41 -3.83
CA VAL A 76 -1.59 -4.78 -3.75
C VAL A 76 -2.72 -5.78 -4.00
N ALA A 77 -2.60 -6.55 -5.06
CA ALA A 77 -3.55 -7.60 -5.38
C ALA A 77 -3.27 -8.85 -4.52
N THR A 78 -4.32 -9.43 -3.96
CA THR A 78 -4.22 -10.60 -3.09
C THR A 78 -5.12 -11.72 -3.60
N ASP A 79 -4.66 -12.52 -4.52
CA ASP A 79 -5.28 -13.78 -5.02
C ASP A 79 -6.78 -14.00 -4.70
N GLY A 80 -7.67 -13.26 -5.40
CA GLY A 80 -9.11 -13.40 -5.22
C GLY A 80 -9.69 -12.74 -3.98
N ARG A 81 -8.87 -12.12 -3.15
CA ARG A 81 -9.32 -11.32 -2.02
C ARG A 81 -9.40 -9.85 -2.40
N ALA A 82 -9.99 -9.03 -1.53
CA ALA A 82 -10.02 -7.58 -1.72
C ALA A 82 -8.60 -7.01 -1.79
N LYS A 83 -8.39 -6.07 -2.68
CA LYS A 83 -7.11 -5.36 -2.80
C LYS A 83 -6.74 -4.68 -1.49
N ARG A 84 -5.44 -4.60 -1.24
CA ARG A 84 -4.92 -3.87 -0.08
C ARG A 84 -4.14 -2.65 -0.54
N TYR A 85 -4.08 -1.65 0.30
CA TYR A 85 -3.44 -0.37 0.01
C TYR A 85 -2.27 -0.17 0.94
N ASP A 86 -1.12 0.17 0.38
CA ASP A 86 0.15 0.29 1.08
C ASP A 86 0.69 1.71 0.91
N PRO A 87 0.80 2.51 1.99
CA PRO A 87 1.25 3.89 1.90
C PRO A 87 2.76 4.04 1.69
N ASN A 88 3.52 2.94 1.74
CA ASN A 88 4.98 2.98 1.65
C ASN A 88 5.47 2.84 0.21
N ALA A 89 4.87 3.61 -0.70
CA ALA A 89 5.18 3.58 -2.13
C ALA A 89 6.60 4.05 -2.48
N HIS A 90 7.23 4.83 -1.60
CA HIS A 90 8.57 5.38 -1.83
C HIS A 90 9.70 4.58 -1.20
N HIS A 91 9.37 3.49 -0.52
CA HIS A 91 10.36 2.59 0.07
C HIS A 91 10.44 1.31 -0.75
N ALA A 92 11.65 0.97 -1.19
CA ALA A 92 11.85 -0.23 -1.99
C ALA A 92 11.54 -1.48 -1.16
N HIS A 93 10.48 -2.18 -1.52
CA HIS A 93 10.09 -3.43 -0.88
C HIS A 93 9.21 -4.24 -1.83
N GLN A 94 9.08 -5.51 -1.52
CA GLN A 94 8.18 -6.41 -2.22
C GLN A 94 7.24 -7.04 -1.18
N HIS A 95 6.33 -7.87 -1.62
CA HIS A 95 5.32 -8.44 -0.73
C HIS A 95 5.38 -9.96 -0.71
N LEU A 96 5.20 -10.53 0.47
CA LEU A 96 5.02 -11.95 0.71
C LEU A 96 3.60 -12.17 1.22
N ILE A 97 2.83 -12.98 0.51
CA ILE A 97 1.41 -13.17 0.78
C ILE A 97 1.14 -14.63 1.14
N CYS A 98 0.39 -14.84 2.21
CA CYS A 98 -0.09 -16.17 2.57
C CYS A 98 -1.31 -16.54 1.73
N SER A 99 -1.21 -17.62 0.98
CA SER A 99 -2.31 -18.13 0.16
C SER A 99 -3.46 -18.66 0.99
N GLY A 100 -3.22 -19.02 2.25
CA GLY A 100 -4.23 -19.57 3.15
C GLY A 100 -5.10 -18.52 3.82
N CYS A 101 -4.49 -17.51 4.43
CA CYS A 101 -5.22 -16.49 5.20
C CYS A 101 -5.12 -15.07 4.66
N GLY A 102 -4.29 -14.82 3.65
CA GLY A 102 -4.11 -13.50 3.06
C GLY A 102 -3.20 -12.56 3.85
N ALA A 103 -2.51 -13.04 4.86
CA ALA A 103 -1.55 -12.23 5.60
C ALA A 103 -0.45 -11.73 4.66
N ILE A 104 -0.05 -10.47 4.84
CA ILE A 104 0.96 -9.82 4.01
C ILE A 104 2.14 -9.41 4.87
N ARG A 105 3.34 -9.59 4.33
CA ARG A 105 4.58 -9.08 4.92
C ARG A 105 5.37 -8.32 3.89
N ASP A 106 6.03 -7.25 4.31
CA ASP A 106 7.01 -6.58 3.47
C ASP A 106 8.31 -7.38 3.51
N VAL A 107 8.89 -7.59 2.34
CA VAL A 107 10.15 -8.32 2.21
C VAL A 107 11.11 -7.52 1.33
N HIS A 108 12.38 -7.78 1.52
CA HIS A 108 13.45 -7.04 0.82
C HIS A 108 14.38 -8.04 0.13
N PRO A 109 13.98 -8.53 -1.05
CA PRO A 109 14.83 -9.47 -1.79
C PRO A 109 16.15 -8.80 -2.16
N GLN A 110 17.19 -9.61 -2.26
CA GLN A 110 18.50 -9.12 -2.64
C GLN A 110 18.52 -8.73 -4.12
N GLY A 111 19.29 -7.69 -4.42
CA GLY A 111 19.43 -7.19 -5.78
C GLY A 111 18.28 -6.29 -6.20
N ASP A 112 18.41 -5.74 -7.40
CA ASP A 112 17.39 -4.89 -8.01
C ASP A 112 16.54 -5.74 -8.97
N PRO A 113 15.24 -5.92 -8.70
CA PRO A 113 14.37 -6.70 -9.58
C PRO A 113 14.38 -6.20 -11.03
N LEU A 114 14.48 -4.88 -11.20
CA LEU A 114 14.51 -4.27 -12.52
C LEU A 114 15.79 -4.63 -13.27
N ALA A 115 16.92 -4.58 -12.58
CA ALA A 115 18.22 -4.93 -13.15
C ALA A 115 18.34 -6.43 -13.44
N ALA A 116 17.57 -7.25 -12.72
CA ALA A 116 17.59 -8.70 -12.87
C ALA A 116 16.96 -9.18 -14.20
N LEU A 117 16.18 -8.32 -14.88
CA LEU A 117 15.60 -8.67 -16.17
C LEU A 117 16.65 -8.46 -17.28
N PRO A 118 17.07 -9.54 -17.96
CA PRO A 118 18.06 -9.42 -19.05
C PRO A 118 17.58 -8.51 -20.17
N GLU A 119 18.53 -7.80 -20.78
CA GLU A 119 18.23 -6.87 -21.87
C GLU A 119 17.51 -7.59 -23.02
N ALA A 120 17.91 -8.81 -23.33
CA ALA A 120 17.30 -9.61 -24.41
C ALA A 120 15.83 -9.92 -24.15
N GLU A 121 15.40 -9.91 -22.89
CA GLU A 121 14.02 -10.20 -22.50
C GLU A 121 13.18 -8.96 -22.31
N ARG A 122 13.73 -7.78 -22.58
CA ARG A 122 12.98 -6.52 -22.50
C ARG A 122 12.26 -6.17 -23.78
N PHE A 123 12.58 -6.84 -24.86
CA PHE A 123 11.92 -6.68 -26.17
C PHE A 123 11.80 -5.22 -26.64
N GLY A 124 12.81 -4.41 -26.35
CA GLY A 124 12.80 -2.99 -26.70
C GLY A 124 11.93 -2.10 -25.80
N PHE A 125 11.35 -2.65 -24.75
CA PHE A 125 10.56 -1.87 -23.78
C PHE A 125 11.47 -0.99 -22.94
N ALA A 126 11.02 0.24 -22.69
CA ALA A 126 11.64 1.11 -21.69
C ALA A 126 11.04 0.73 -20.31
N VAL A 127 11.62 -0.28 -19.68
CA VAL A 127 11.10 -0.83 -18.43
C VAL A 127 11.36 0.15 -17.28
N SER A 128 10.31 0.59 -16.60
CA SER A 128 10.39 1.61 -15.55
C SER A 128 10.15 1.09 -14.14
N GLY A 129 9.75 -0.16 -13.98
CA GLY A 129 9.47 -0.71 -12.66
C GLY A 129 9.29 -2.21 -12.67
N ALA A 130 9.38 -2.79 -11.49
CA ALA A 130 9.14 -4.22 -11.29
C ALA A 130 8.45 -4.41 -9.95
N GLU A 131 7.49 -5.31 -9.92
CA GLU A 131 6.80 -5.70 -8.69
C GLU A 131 6.88 -7.21 -8.57
N ILE A 132 7.26 -7.69 -7.40
CA ILE A 132 7.37 -9.13 -7.13
C ILE A 132 6.48 -9.48 -5.96
N THR A 133 5.65 -10.49 -6.15
CA THR A 133 4.83 -11.05 -5.09
C THR A 133 5.27 -12.47 -4.84
N TYR A 134 5.70 -12.73 -3.62
CA TYR A 134 6.01 -14.08 -3.17
C TYR A 134 4.77 -14.67 -2.52
N ARG A 135 4.46 -15.93 -2.82
CA ARG A 135 3.29 -16.62 -2.29
C ARG A 135 3.73 -17.89 -1.56
N GLY A 136 3.07 -18.15 -0.44
CA GLY A 136 3.33 -19.34 0.34
C GLY A 136 2.29 -19.50 1.43
N LEU A 137 2.56 -20.33 2.40
CA LEU A 137 1.71 -20.51 3.57
C LEU A 137 2.43 -19.99 4.80
N CYS A 138 1.77 -19.12 5.57
CA CYS A 138 2.35 -18.64 6.83
C CYS A 138 2.46 -19.78 7.84
N PRO A 139 3.25 -19.60 8.92
CA PRO A 139 3.45 -20.66 9.91
C PRO A 139 2.16 -21.24 10.47
N GLU A 140 1.15 -20.42 10.67
CA GLU A 140 -0.15 -20.88 11.19
C GLU A 140 -0.88 -21.74 10.15
N CYS A 141 -0.86 -21.31 8.88
CA CYS A 141 -1.56 -22.02 7.82
C CYS A 141 -0.84 -23.31 7.39
N VAL A 142 0.48 -23.35 7.44
CA VAL A 142 1.27 -24.55 7.17
C VAL A 142 0.87 -25.67 8.13
N ASN A 143 0.61 -25.33 9.38
CA ASN A 143 0.32 -26.29 10.44
C ASN A 143 -1.17 -26.62 10.59
N ARG A 144 -2.04 -26.04 9.77
CA ARG A 144 -3.46 -26.38 9.80
C ARG A 144 -3.68 -27.70 9.06
N PRO A 145 -4.49 -28.61 9.64
CA PRO A 145 -4.87 -29.85 8.95
C PRO A 145 -5.77 -29.58 7.76
#